data_2521a96c209ba79533b77af34eb982cf
#
_entry.id   2521a96c209ba79533b77af34eb982cf
#
_cell.length_a   1.000
_cell.length_b   1.000
_cell.length_c   1.000
_cell.angle_alpha   90.00
_cell.angle_beta   90.00
_cell.angle_gamma   90.00
#
_symmetry.space_group_name_H-M   'P 1'
#
loop_
_entity.id
_entity.type
_entity.pdbx_description
1 polymer ?
#
loop_
_entity_poly.entity_id
_entity_poly.type
_entity_poly.pdbx_seq_one_letter_code
_entity_poly.pdbx_strand_id
1 'polypeptide(L)'
;MNDTFQMNLVNSRKKFFPFQLQNNITINIATNEEFQSVCNKYFDDLFPNHTKDSELERGMEARNDKLKLLIKNYQDFHSEKILIYNENHLPIGWLCGGSNDSHTFYMRNTGIINSYQGRKIYTQLLNYFLDYIKNIGYERVTSQHLGTNKGVLIPKLKYGFEICGLELHENYGAMIKLVYHFHIDRKRLYYNKYGHMKI
;
A
#
# COMPACT_ATOMS: atom_id res chain seq x y z
N MET A 1 18.33 6.52 9.47
CA MET A 1 17.41 7.57 8.94
C MET A 1 17.79 8.91 9.56
N ASN A 2 17.76 10.01 8.80
CA ASN A 2 18.12 11.34 9.29
C ASN A 2 17.08 11.82 10.33
N ASP A 3 17.51 12.45 11.44
CA ASP A 3 16.64 12.94 12.53
C ASP A 3 15.53 13.87 12.04
N THR A 4 15.80 14.68 11.02
CA THR A 4 14.82 15.57 10.38
C THR A 4 13.67 14.80 9.72
N PHE A 5 13.96 13.69 9.03
CA PHE A 5 12.93 12.85 8.43
C PHE A 5 12.07 12.18 9.51
N GLN A 6 12.68 11.66 10.57
CA GLN A 6 11.95 11.03 11.67
C GLN A 6 11.00 12.04 12.36
N MET A 7 11.46 13.25 12.57
CA MET A 7 10.64 14.30 13.17
C MET A 7 9.46 14.68 12.27
N ASN A 8 9.69 14.81 10.95
CA ASN A 8 8.62 15.06 9.97
C ASN A 8 7.61 13.90 9.95
N LEU A 9 8.07 12.67 9.99
CA LEU A 9 7.21 11.48 10.02
C LEU A 9 6.32 11.45 11.26
N VAL A 10 6.89 11.70 12.45
CA VAL A 10 6.14 11.77 13.72
C VAL A 10 5.07 12.89 13.66
N ASN A 11 5.44 14.07 13.17
CA ASN A 11 4.52 15.19 13.03
C ASN A 11 3.40 14.88 12.03
N SER A 12 3.72 14.25 10.90
CA SER A 12 2.73 13.84 9.90
C SER A 12 1.78 12.79 10.47
N ARG A 13 2.28 11.78 11.19
CA ARG A 13 1.43 10.79 11.87
C ARG A 13 0.47 11.45 12.86
N LYS A 14 0.95 12.33 13.72
CA LYS A 14 0.10 13.07 14.68
C LYS A 14 -0.96 13.92 14.02
N LYS A 15 -0.66 14.50 12.85
CA LYS A 15 -1.58 15.35 12.09
C LYS A 15 -2.68 14.56 11.41
N PHE A 16 -2.34 13.36 10.91
CA PHE A 16 -3.23 12.58 10.06
C PHE A 16 -3.95 11.44 10.80
N PHE A 17 -3.46 10.98 11.95
CA PHE A 17 -4.04 9.82 12.64
C PHE A 17 -4.29 10.08 14.13
N PRO A 18 -5.35 9.45 14.70
CA PRO A 18 -6.38 8.69 14.02
C PRO A 18 -7.28 9.55 13.14
N PHE A 19 -7.89 8.98 12.10
CA PHE A 19 -8.81 9.68 11.23
C PHE A 19 -10.11 8.91 11.03
N GLN A 20 -11.24 9.62 11.02
CA GLN A 20 -12.55 9.04 10.82
C GLN A 20 -13.00 9.22 9.38
N LEU A 21 -13.19 8.12 8.67
CA LEU A 21 -13.85 8.05 7.38
C LEU A 21 -15.38 8.10 7.56
N GLN A 22 -16.13 8.16 6.48
CA GLN A 22 -17.59 8.05 6.54
C GLN A 22 -18.03 6.70 7.13
N ASN A 23 -19.29 6.64 7.59
CA ASN A 23 -19.92 5.45 8.18
C ASN A 23 -19.20 4.94 9.45
N ASN A 24 -18.67 5.86 10.26
CA ASN A 24 -17.99 5.55 11.52
C ASN A 24 -16.81 4.57 11.38
N ILE A 25 -16.17 4.58 10.23
CA ILE A 25 -14.93 3.81 9.98
C ILE A 25 -13.75 4.66 10.43
N THR A 26 -12.90 4.12 11.30
CA THR A 26 -11.68 4.79 11.79
C THR A 26 -10.45 4.13 11.19
N ILE A 27 -9.46 4.93 10.82
CA ILE A 27 -8.12 4.44 10.42
C ILE A 27 -7.07 4.96 11.38
N ASN A 28 -6.10 4.12 11.71
CA ASN A 28 -5.00 4.49 12.61
C ASN A 28 -3.70 3.76 12.25
N ILE A 29 -2.58 4.38 12.61
CA ILE A 29 -1.27 3.73 12.56
C ILE A 29 -1.27 2.56 13.55
N ALA A 30 -0.70 1.44 13.13
CA ALA A 30 -0.61 0.22 13.94
C ALA A 30 0.83 -0.11 14.30
N THR A 31 1.01 -0.74 15.43
CA THR A 31 2.26 -1.42 15.78
C THR A 31 2.46 -2.65 14.89
N ASN A 32 3.67 -3.20 14.89
CA ASN A 32 3.96 -4.44 14.14
C ASN A 32 3.10 -5.61 14.63
N GLU A 33 2.93 -5.72 15.93
CA GLU A 33 2.18 -6.79 16.60
C GLU A 33 0.70 -6.72 16.28
N GLU A 34 0.09 -5.54 16.37
CA GLU A 34 -1.32 -5.32 16.02
C GLU A 34 -1.58 -5.65 14.56
N PHE A 35 -0.73 -5.12 13.67
CA PHE A 35 -0.83 -5.34 12.23
C PHE A 35 -0.72 -6.83 11.89
N GLN A 36 0.29 -7.51 12.44
CA GLN A 36 0.51 -8.94 12.18
C GLN A 36 -0.64 -9.80 12.70
N SER A 37 -1.19 -9.46 13.87
CA SER A 37 -2.35 -10.16 14.43
C SER A 37 -3.57 -10.10 13.50
N VAL A 38 -3.86 -8.92 12.94
CA VAL A 38 -4.98 -8.74 12.00
C VAL A 38 -4.71 -9.44 10.66
N CYS A 39 -3.49 -9.32 10.14
CA CYS A 39 -3.10 -10.02 8.91
C CYS A 39 -3.21 -11.54 9.08
N ASN A 40 -2.66 -12.11 10.12
CA ASN A 40 -2.71 -13.57 10.36
C ASN A 40 -4.16 -14.08 10.44
N LYS A 41 -5.09 -13.26 10.91
CA LYS A 41 -6.50 -13.64 11.05
C LYS A 41 -7.26 -13.66 9.72
N TYR A 42 -6.94 -12.74 8.81
CA TYR A 42 -7.80 -12.48 7.63
C TYR A 42 -7.08 -12.61 6.29
N PHE A 43 -5.75 -12.79 6.28
CA PHE A 43 -4.97 -12.75 5.05
C PHE A 43 -5.36 -13.86 4.06
N ASP A 44 -5.47 -15.09 4.54
CA ASP A 44 -5.77 -16.25 3.70
C ASP A 44 -7.18 -16.17 3.08
N ASP A 45 -8.14 -15.63 3.82
CA ASP A 45 -9.50 -15.40 3.32
C ASP A 45 -9.55 -14.32 2.22
N LEU A 46 -8.71 -13.29 2.34
CA LEU A 46 -8.69 -12.16 1.39
C LEU A 46 -7.79 -12.41 0.19
N PHE A 47 -6.79 -13.26 0.34
CA PHE A 47 -5.79 -13.57 -0.69
C PHE A 47 -5.60 -15.08 -0.87
N PRO A 48 -6.66 -15.85 -1.21
CA PRO A 48 -6.62 -17.31 -1.23
C PRO A 48 -5.61 -17.90 -2.24
N ASN A 49 -5.26 -17.13 -3.27
CA ASN A 49 -4.28 -17.58 -4.28
C ASN A 49 -2.82 -17.36 -3.83
N HIS A 50 -2.60 -16.66 -2.71
CA HIS A 50 -1.26 -16.38 -2.19
C HIS A 50 -0.69 -17.55 -1.34
N THR A 51 -1.54 -18.40 -0.81
CA THR A 51 -1.16 -19.39 0.20
C THR A 51 -0.37 -20.57 -0.34
N LYS A 52 -0.61 -20.98 -1.58
CA LYS A 52 0.03 -22.20 -2.14
C LYS A 52 1.51 -22.03 -2.44
N ASP A 53 1.91 -20.82 -2.90
CA ASP A 53 3.30 -20.56 -3.28
C ASP A 53 4.12 -20.03 -2.09
N SER A 54 3.45 -19.41 -1.10
CA SER A 54 4.09 -18.83 0.09
C SER A 54 4.72 -19.87 1.03
N GLU A 55 4.30 -21.14 0.98
CA GLU A 55 4.93 -22.23 1.76
C GLU A 55 6.29 -22.63 1.15
N LEU A 56 6.37 -22.63 -0.17
CA LEU A 56 7.63 -22.88 -0.88
C LEU A 56 8.61 -21.74 -0.64
N GLU A 57 8.16 -20.49 -0.75
CA GLU A 57 8.96 -19.29 -0.48
C GLU A 57 9.47 -19.26 0.97
N ARG A 58 8.58 -19.45 1.95
CA ARG A 58 8.98 -19.53 3.38
C ARG A 58 10.00 -20.62 3.63
N GLY A 59 9.89 -21.76 2.96
CA GLY A 59 10.87 -22.84 3.04
C GLY A 59 12.22 -22.48 2.43
N MET A 60 12.26 -21.65 1.39
CA MET A 60 13.49 -21.17 0.76
C MET A 60 14.14 -20.06 1.59
N GLU A 61 13.37 -19.12 2.11
CA GLU A 61 13.84 -18.01 2.97
C GLU A 61 14.45 -18.51 4.29
N ALA A 62 13.83 -19.51 4.91
CA ALA A 62 14.33 -20.10 6.15
C ALA A 62 15.73 -20.75 6.02
N ARG A 63 16.18 -21.04 4.80
CA ARG A 63 17.48 -21.71 4.53
C ARG A 63 18.65 -20.75 4.33
N ASN A 64 18.41 -19.45 4.25
CA ASN A 64 19.44 -18.50 3.87
C ASN A 64 19.68 -17.43 4.94
N ASP A 65 20.71 -17.65 5.79
CA ASP A 65 21.06 -16.68 6.84
C ASP A 65 21.51 -15.30 6.28
N LYS A 66 22.09 -15.27 5.06
CA LYS A 66 22.45 -14.02 4.40
C LYS A 66 21.19 -13.22 4.00
N LEU A 67 20.13 -13.91 3.59
CA LEU A 67 18.85 -13.26 3.32
C LEU A 67 18.25 -12.63 4.57
N LYS A 68 18.35 -13.28 5.72
CA LYS A 68 17.89 -12.70 7.01
C LYS A 68 18.61 -11.38 7.33
N LEU A 69 19.93 -11.29 7.05
CA LEU A 69 20.69 -10.05 7.22
C LEU A 69 20.24 -8.97 6.23
N LEU A 70 19.97 -9.33 4.98
CA LEU A 70 19.44 -8.38 3.99
C LEU A 70 18.05 -7.88 4.39
N ILE A 71 17.15 -8.76 4.82
CA ILE A 71 15.81 -8.41 5.30
C ILE A 71 15.89 -7.47 6.50
N LYS A 72 16.80 -7.74 7.45
CA LYS A 72 17.04 -6.86 8.62
C LYS A 72 17.48 -5.46 8.18
N ASN A 73 18.44 -5.36 7.25
CA ASN A 73 18.88 -4.09 6.71
C ASN A 73 17.77 -3.35 5.94
N TYR A 74 16.90 -4.10 5.25
CA TYR A 74 15.76 -3.52 4.54
C TYR A 74 14.66 -2.97 5.47
N GLN A 75 14.58 -3.46 6.71
CA GLN A 75 13.65 -2.97 7.74
C GLN A 75 13.96 -1.53 8.22
N ASP A 76 15.15 -1.02 7.94
CA ASP A 76 15.54 0.37 8.24
C ASP A 76 14.91 1.40 7.29
N PHE A 77 14.24 0.96 6.21
CA PHE A 77 13.48 1.84 5.33
C PHE A 77 12.13 2.19 5.93
N HIS A 78 11.66 3.41 5.63
CA HIS A 78 10.35 3.86 6.07
C HIS A 78 9.24 2.89 5.61
N SER A 79 8.44 2.45 6.55
CA SER A 79 7.24 1.63 6.29
C SER A 79 6.07 2.13 7.10
N GLU A 80 4.87 2.03 6.52
CA GLU A 80 3.61 2.35 7.17
C GLU A 80 2.71 1.13 7.24
N LYS A 81 2.08 0.99 8.40
CA LYS A 81 1.07 -0.03 8.70
C LYS A 81 -0.13 0.67 9.31
N ILE A 82 -1.25 0.59 8.61
CA ILE A 82 -2.50 1.23 9.00
C ILE A 82 -3.55 0.16 9.15
N LEU A 83 -4.27 0.19 10.26
CA LEU A 83 -5.46 -0.63 10.48
C LEU A 83 -6.74 0.19 10.27
N ILE A 84 -7.76 -0.49 9.80
CA ILE A 84 -9.10 0.04 9.53
C ILE A 84 -10.04 -0.60 10.54
N TYR A 85 -10.80 0.22 11.27
CA TYR A 85 -11.68 -0.21 12.34
C TYR A 85 -13.12 0.19 12.04
N ASN A 86 -14.07 -0.66 12.41
CA ASN A 86 -15.50 -0.33 12.39
C ASN A 86 -15.93 0.50 13.62
N GLU A 87 -17.22 0.80 13.71
CA GLU A 87 -17.84 1.56 14.79
C GLU A 87 -17.68 0.93 16.18
N ASN A 88 -17.44 -0.38 16.24
CA ASN A 88 -17.19 -1.14 17.48
C ASN A 88 -15.69 -1.30 17.78
N HIS A 89 -14.82 -0.53 17.11
CA HIS A 89 -13.36 -0.64 17.21
C HIS A 89 -12.79 -2.02 16.85
N LEU A 90 -13.51 -2.81 16.05
CA LEU A 90 -13.00 -4.08 15.56
C LEU A 90 -12.24 -3.87 14.24
N PRO A 91 -11.05 -4.47 14.07
CA PRO A 91 -10.30 -4.35 12.84
C PRO A 91 -11.03 -5.07 11.69
N ILE A 92 -11.24 -4.33 10.60
CA ILE A 92 -11.95 -4.79 9.40
C ILE A 92 -11.08 -4.75 8.15
N GLY A 93 -9.83 -4.37 8.28
CA GLY A 93 -8.90 -4.31 7.17
C GLY A 93 -7.61 -3.60 7.50
N TRP A 94 -6.76 -3.47 6.49
CA TRP A 94 -5.45 -2.82 6.61
C TRP A 94 -4.98 -2.18 5.31
N LEU A 95 -3.97 -1.33 5.43
CA LEU A 95 -3.13 -0.85 4.34
C LEU A 95 -1.69 -0.87 4.81
N CYS A 96 -0.78 -1.37 3.99
CA CYS A 96 0.65 -1.28 4.25
C CYS A 96 1.45 -0.92 3.00
N GLY A 97 2.62 -0.35 3.25
CA GLY A 97 3.57 0.01 2.22
C GLY A 97 4.85 0.56 2.81
N GLY A 98 5.74 1.07 1.96
CA GLY A 98 7.00 1.65 2.41
C GLY A 98 7.77 2.33 1.30
N SER A 99 8.93 2.87 1.62
CA SER A 99 9.87 3.43 0.65
C SER A 99 10.26 2.37 -0.37
N ASN A 100 10.15 2.72 -1.65
CA ASN A 100 10.72 1.93 -2.74
C ASN A 100 12.08 2.50 -3.18
N ASP A 101 12.18 3.82 -3.13
CA ASP A 101 13.39 4.62 -3.33
C ASP A 101 13.30 5.92 -2.52
N SER A 102 14.23 6.85 -2.70
CA SER A 102 14.31 8.11 -1.94
C SER A 102 13.09 9.04 -2.10
N HIS A 103 12.26 8.83 -3.12
CA HIS A 103 11.14 9.74 -3.45
C HIS A 103 9.85 9.01 -3.83
N THR A 104 9.85 7.65 -3.82
CA THR A 104 8.72 6.81 -4.18
C THR A 104 8.24 5.99 -2.98
N PHE A 105 6.96 6.12 -2.65
CA PHE A 105 6.29 5.21 -1.73
C PHE A 105 5.62 4.07 -2.52
N TYR A 106 5.83 2.84 -2.10
CA TYR A 106 5.19 1.65 -2.66
C TYR A 106 4.04 1.19 -1.77
N MET A 107 2.80 1.27 -2.27
CA MET A 107 1.63 0.64 -1.63
C MET A 107 1.68 -0.85 -1.89
N ARG A 108 2.05 -1.62 -0.87
CA ARG A 108 2.27 -3.06 -0.99
C ARG A 108 0.99 -3.87 -0.99
N ASN A 109 0.18 -3.66 0.05
CA ASN A 109 -1.03 -4.45 0.25
C ASN A 109 -2.12 -3.64 0.93
N THR A 110 -3.37 -3.91 0.55
CA THR A 110 -4.58 -3.37 1.21
C THR A 110 -5.64 -4.46 1.19
N GLY A 111 -6.14 -4.81 2.36
CA GLY A 111 -7.23 -5.77 2.53
C GLY A 111 -8.40 -5.14 3.28
N ILE A 112 -9.63 -5.45 2.86
CA ILE A 112 -10.87 -5.12 3.56
C ILE A 112 -11.71 -6.39 3.59
N ILE A 113 -12.14 -6.83 4.78
CA ILE A 113 -12.92 -8.05 4.94
C ILE A 113 -14.21 -8.01 4.11
N ASN A 114 -14.65 -9.16 3.59
CA ASN A 114 -15.69 -9.27 2.58
C ASN A 114 -17.00 -8.56 2.98
N SER A 115 -17.42 -8.62 4.25
CA SER A 115 -18.63 -7.98 4.78
C SER A 115 -18.61 -6.44 4.73
N TYR A 116 -17.44 -5.83 4.54
CA TYR A 116 -17.24 -4.37 4.44
C TYR A 116 -16.84 -3.90 3.04
N GLN A 117 -16.65 -4.81 2.09
CA GLN A 117 -16.40 -4.45 0.70
C GLN A 117 -17.62 -3.78 0.04
N GLY A 118 -17.40 -3.05 -1.04
CA GLY A 118 -18.48 -2.34 -1.75
C GLY A 118 -18.97 -1.04 -1.08
N ARG A 119 -18.53 -0.74 0.15
CA ARG A 119 -18.96 0.44 0.93
C ARG A 119 -18.10 1.70 0.69
N LYS A 120 -17.33 1.75 -0.40
CA LYS A 120 -16.44 2.86 -0.77
C LYS A 120 -15.31 3.16 0.26
N ILE A 121 -15.07 2.28 1.23
CA ILE A 121 -14.02 2.45 2.25
C ILE A 121 -12.65 2.59 1.58
N TYR A 122 -12.35 1.73 0.60
CA TYR A 122 -11.07 1.78 -0.11
C TYR A 122 -10.83 3.13 -0.82
N THR A 123 -11.85 3.69 -1.47
CA THR A 123 -11.72 4.97 -2.18
C THR A 123 -11.45 6.13 -1.22
N GLN A 124 -12.14 6.16 -0.08
CA GLN A 124 -11.92 7.17 0.95
C GLN A 124 -10.53 7.03 1.59
N LEU A 125 -10.15 5.80 1.94
CA LEU A 125 -8.83 5.49 2.46
C LEU A 125 -7.73 5.92 1.49
N LEU A 126 -7.87 5.61 0.20
CA LEU A 126 -6.89 5.95 -0.83
C LEU A 126 -6.68 7.47 -0.91
N ASN A 127 -7.77 8.25 -0.94
CA ASN A 127 -7.70 9.70 -0.98
C ASN A 127 -6.92 10.25 0.21
N TYR A 128 -7.33 9.87 1.42
CA TYR A 128 -6.71 10.35 2.65
C TYR A 128 -5.24 9.91 2.78
N PHE A 129 -4.96 8.66 2.42
CA PHE A 129 -3.61 8.11 2.47
C PHE A 129 -2.65 8.81 1.50
N LEU A 130 -3.10 9.16 0.31
CA LEU A 130 -2.26 9.90 -0.65
C LEU A 130 -1.89 11.29 -0.12
N ASP A 131 -2.83 12.01 0.52
CA ASP A 131 -2.54 13.29 1.16
C ASP A 131 -1.52 13.14 2.29
N TYR A 132 -1.63 12.08 3.08
CA TYR A 132 -0.66 11.74 4.12
C TYR A 132 0.75 11.49 3.54
N ILE A 133 0.88 10.64 2.53
CA ILE A 133 2.17 10.31 1.90
C ILE A 133 2.80 11.55 1.24
N LYS A 134 1.98 12.40 0.62
CA LYS A 134 2.43 13.71 0.10
C LYS A 134 2.97 14.61 1.22
N ASN A 135 2.29 14.64 2.37
CA ASN A 135 2.71 15.47 3.51
C ASN A 135 4.05 14.98 4.12
N ILE A 136 4.37 13.70 4.06
CA ILE A 136 5.68 13.17 4.46
C ILE A 136 6.79 13.68 3.53
N GLY A 137 6.48 13.95 2.25
CA GLY A 137 7.42 14.50 1.27
C GLY A 137 7.73 13.58 0.09
N TYR A 138 7.01 12.47 -0.07
CA TYR A 138 7.17 11.64 -1.27
C TYR A 138 6.67 12.37 -2.53
N GLU A 139 7.33 12.14 -3.64
CA GLU A 139 6.95 12.73 -4.93
C GLU A 139 5.94 11.90 -5.70
N ARG A 140 5.90 10.60 -5.46
CA ARG A 140 5.01 9.66 -6.14
C ARG A 140 4.70 8.43 -5.30
N VAL A 141 3.59 7.80 -5.67
CA VAL A 141 3.17 6.51 -5.12
C VAL A 141 3.07 5.49 -6.26
N THR A 142 3.59 4.29 -6.02
CA THR A 142 3.48 3.16 -6.94
C THR A 142 2.76 1.99 -6.30
N SER A 143 2.24 1.09 -7.12
CA SER A 143 1.66 -0.18 -6.69
C SER A 143 1.60 -1.18 -7.84
N GLN A 144 1.42 -2.46 -7.51
CA GLN A 144 1.26 -3.53 -8.48
C GLN A 144 -0.01 -4.34 -8.17
N HIS A 145 -0.70 -4.75 -9.22
CA HIS A 145 -1.97 -5.47 -9.09
C HIS A 145 -2.14 -6.47 -10.22
N LEU A 146 -2.77 -7.61 -9.92
CA LEU A 146 -3.26 -8.51 -10.96
C LEU A 146 -4.21 -7.75 -11.90
N GLY A 147 -4.11 -7.96 -13.21
CA GLY A 147 -4.99 -7.33 -14.20
C GLY A 147 -6.48 -7.64 -14.01
N THR A 148 -6.78 -8.72 -13.30
CA THR A 148 -8.15 -9.13 -12.92
C THR A 148 -8.70 -8.40 -11.69
N ASN A 149 -7.85 -7.71 -10.91
CA ASN A 149 -8.26 -7.04 -9.67
C ASN A 149 -8.97 -5.70 -9.93
N LYS A 150 -10.17 -5.79 -10.50
CA LYS A 150 -11.00 -4.62 -10.86
C LYS A 150 -11.35 -3.76 -9.63
N GLY A 151 -11.50 -4.38 -8.45
CA GLY A 151 -11.85 -3.69 -7.20
C GLY A 151 -10.81 -2.66 -6.75
N VAL A 152 -9.57 -2.81 -7.15
CA VAL A 152 -8.47 -1.87 -6.86
C VAL A 152 -8.07 -1.06 -8.08
N LEU A 153 -7.98 -1.67 -9.25
CA LEU A 153 -7.55 -1.00 -10.48
C LEU A 153 -8.48 0.16 -10.85
N ILE A 154 -9.80 -0.09 -10.90
CA ILE A 154 -10.77 0.93 -11.32
C ILE A 154 -10.75 2.16 -10.39
N PRO A 155 -10.83 2.03 -9.04
CA PRO A 155 -10.70 3.18 -8.15
C PRO A 155 -9.40 3.96 -8.33
N LYS A 156 -8.25 3.27 -8.47
CA LYS A 156 -6.96 3.93 -8.66
C LYS A 156 -6.88 4.70 -9.97
N LEU A 157 -7.29 4.10 -11.08
CA LEU A 157 -7.31 4.76 -12.38
C LEU A 157 -8.25 5.97 -12.37
N LYS A 158 -9.46 5.85 -11.79
CA LYS A 158 -10.37 6.98 -11.62
C LYS A 158 -9.82 8.08 -10.73
N TYR A 159 -8.97 7.76 -9.76
CA TYR A 159 -8.29 8.73 -8.91
C TYR A 159 -7.17 9.48 -9.64
N GLY A 160 -6.67 8.93 -10.73
CA GLY A 160 -5.61 9.52 -11.53
C GLY A 160 -4.26 8.82 -11.39
N PHE A 161 -4.25 7.56 -10.96
CA PHE A 161 -3.12 6.68 -11.20
C PHE A 161 -3.03 6.35 -12.67
N GLU A 162 -1.82 6.10 -13.15
CA GLU A 162 -1.51 5.77 -14.52
C GLU A 162 -0.82 4.42 -14.61
N ILE A 163 -1.08 3.68 -15.67
CA ILE A 163 -0.37 2.42 -15.94
C ILE A 163 1.04 2.78 -16.40
N CYS A 164 2.05 2.35 -15.68
CA CYS A 164 3.45 2.62 -16.00
C CYS A 164 4.25 1.37 -16.40
N GLY A 165 3.62 0.21 -16.37
CA GLY A 165 4.28 -1.02 -16.81
C GLY A 165 3.44 -2.28 -16.62
N LEU A 166 3.94 -3.36 -17.21
CA LEU A 166 3.52 -4.74 -17.00
C LEU A 166 4.73 -5.52 -16.52
N GLU A 167 4.53 -6.38 -15.53
CA GLU A 167 5.55 -7.28 -15.02
C GLU A 167 5.01 -8.71 -15.01
N LEU A 168 5.82 -9.64 -15.49
CA LEU A 168 5.56 -11.06 -15.31
C LEU A 168 6.23 -11.49 -14.00
N HIS A 169 5.43 -11.63 -12.97
CA HIS A 169 5.90 -12.01 -11.63
C HIS A 169 5.83 -13.52 -11.47
N GLU A 170 6.89 -14.15 -10.95
CA GLU A 170 6.99 -15.62 -10.82
C GLU A 170 5.82 -16.23 -10.03
N ASN A 171 5.35 -15.55 -8.97
CA ASN A 171 4.31 -16.07 -8.09
C ASN A 171 2.90 -15.59 -8.44
N TYR A 172 2.78 -14.43 -9.10
CA TYR A 172 1.48 -13.76 -9.33
C TYR A 172 1.08 -13.68 -10.80
N GLY A 173 1.98 -14.05 -11.72
CA GLY A 173 1.75 -13.91 -13.16
C GLY A 173 1.79 -12.46 -13.63
N ALA A 174 0.88 -12.07 -14.51
CA ALA A 174 0.88 -10.73 -15.12
C ALA A 174 0.37 -9.65 -14.15
N MET A 175 1.27 -8.76 -13.72
CA MET A 175 1.02 -7.67 -12.79
C MET A 175 1.05 -6.32 -13.52
N ILE A 176 0.01 -5.52 -13.34
CA ILE A 176 -0.06 -4.14 -13.83
C ILE A 176 0.59 -3.23 -12.80
N LYS A 177 1.59 -2.45 -13.23
CA LYS A 177 2.23 -1.41 -12.43
C LYS A 177 1.50 -0.09 -12.60
N LEU A 178 1.17 0.55 -11.48
CA LEU A 178 0.53 1.85 -11.43
C LEU A 178 1.43 2.87 -10.76
N VAL A 179 1.35 4.13 -11.20
CA VAL A 179 2.02 5.28 -10.60
C VAL A 179 1.04 6.44 -10.42
N TYR A 180 1.15 7.14 -9.30
CA TYR A 180 0.48 8.42 -9.04
C TYR A 180 1.53 9.47 -8.73
N HIS A 181 1.56 10.56 -9.47
CA HIS A 181 2.47 11.70 -9.29
C HIS A 181 1.79 12.82 -8.51
N PHE A 182 2.42 13.31 -7.43
CA PHE A 182 1.91 14.44 -6.66
C PHE A 182 2.12 15.79 -7.35
N HIS A 183 3.18 15.92 -8.16
CA HIS A 183 3.51 17.15 -8.88
C HIS A 183 2.93 17.15 -10.29
N ILE A 184 2.22 18.23 -10.61
CA ILE A 184 1.56 18.41 -11.91
C ILE A 184 2.54 18.37 -13.09
N ASP A 185 3.75 18.90 -12.91
CA ASP A 185 4.75 18.91 -13.97
C ASP A 185 5.29 17.53 -14.29
N ARG A 186 5.47 16.66 -13.27
CA ARG A 186 5.82 15.25 -13.51
C ARG A 186 4.70 14.50 -14.24
N LYS A 187 3.46 14.79 -13.88
CA LYS A 187 2.29 14.25 -14.54
C LYS A 187 2.25 14.70 -16.02
N ARG A 188 2.49 16.00 -16.29
CA ARG A 188 2.60 16.53 -17.66
C ARG A 188 3.73 15.89 -18.45
N LEU A 189 4.92 15.72 -17.85
CA LEU A 189 6.05 15.04 -18.50
C LEU A 189 5.71 13.59 -18.85
N TYR A 190 5.00 12.89 -17.97
CA TYR A 190 4.52 11.55 -18.22
C TYR A 190 3.57 11.53 -19.43
N TYR A 191 2.56 12.39 -19.44
CA TYR A 191 1.64 12.52 -20.57
C TYR A 191 2.32 12.91 -21.87
N ASN A 192 3.28 13.83 -21.86
CA ASN A 192 4.00 14.23 -23.07
C ASN A 192 4.84 13.09 -23.66
N LYS A 193 5.33 12.18 -22.85
CA LYS A 193 6.13 11.03 -23.31
C LYS A 193 5.29 9.84 -23.74
N TYR A 194 4.19 9.59 -23.06
CA TYR A 194 3.40 8.36 -23.18
C TYR A 194 1.93 8.62 -23.49
N GLY A 195 1.51 9.86 -23.50
CA GLY A 195 0.12 10.29 -23.38
C GLY A 195 -0.66 10.45 -24.68
N HIS A 196 -0.27 9.77 -25.77
CA HIS A 196 -1.22 9.58 -26.86
C HIS A 196 -2.32 8.56 -26.54
N MET A 197 -2.26 7.94 -25.38
CA MET A 197 -3.36 7.15 -24.83
C MET A 197 -4.31 8.08 -24.05
N LYS A 198 -5.13 8.83 -24.78
CA LYS A 198 -6.38 9.36 -24.20
C LYS A 198 -7.26 8.15 -23.94
N ILE A 199 -7.41 7.77 -22.65
CA ILE A 199 -8.45 6.85 -22.20
C ILE A 199 -9.74 7.63 -22.03
#